data_5567e66766527dddaa1312b24b2d9fb2
#
_entry.id   5567e66766527dddaa1312b24b2d9fb2
#
_cell.length_a   1.000
_cell.length_b   1.000
_cell.length_c   1.000
_cell.angle_alpha   90.00
_cell.angle_beta   90.00
_cell.angle_gamma   90.00
#
_symmetry.space_group_name_H-M   'P 1'
#
loop_
_entity.id
_entity.type
_entity.pdbx_description
1 polymer ?
#
loop_
_entity_poly.entity_id
_entity_poly.type
_entity_poly.pdbx_seq_one_letter_code
_entity_poly.pdbx_strand_id
1 'polypeptide(L)'
;YHLDQQINDRGIAVDMTLVRNAIAIDTQSREELSSKLQELTMLENPNSVQQMKDWLADNGLETETLGKKQVAELLKTAPEPLRSVLVLRQQLAKSSVKKYQAMEATVCADGRVRGCFQFYGARTGRWAGRNIQLQNLPQNKMPDLEQARAIVRAGDYDAVRMLYDSTPDV
;
A
#
# COMPACT_ATOMS: atom_id res chain seq x y z
N TYR A 1 -29.42 -14.94 -9.56
CA TYR A 1 -29.47 -15.05 -8.09
C TYR A 1 -28.79 -16.34 -7.59
N HIS A 2 -29.18 -17.53 -8.09
CA HIS A 2 -28.57 -18.78 -7.64
C HIS A 2 -27.08 -18.90 -7.97
N LEU A 3 -26.66 -18.51 -9.17
CA LEU A 3 -25.25 -18.49 -9.57
C LEU A 3 -24.44 -17.48 -8.74
N ASP A 4 -25.03 -16.35 -8.40
CA ASP A 4 -24.44 -15.32 -7.55
C ASP A 4 -24.12 -15.88 -6.15
N GLN A 5 -25.06 -16.59 -5.55
CA GLN A 5 -24.87 -17.26 -4.27
C GLN A 5 -23.75 -18.30 -4.35
N GLN A 6 -23.75 -19.17 -5.37
CA GLN A 6 -22.72 -20.19 -5.54
C GLN A 6 -21.31 -19.60 -5.67
N ILE A 7 -21.15 -18.49 -6.41
CA ILE A 7 -19.87 -17.81 -6.57
C ILE A 7 -19.40 -17.23 -5.23
N ASN A 8 -20.30 -16.57 -4.51
CA ASN A 8 -19.97 -15.96 -3.23
C ASN A 8 -19.73 -17.00 -2.12
N ASP A 9 -20.48 -18.10 -2.09
CA ASP A 9 -20.30 -19.19 -1.12
C ASP A 9 -19.00 -19.97 -1.37
N ARG A 10 -18.63 -20.18 -2.64
CA ARG A 10 -17.34 -20.78 -2.99
C ARG A 10 -16.19 -19.91 -2.48
N GLY A 11 -16.31 -18.59 -2.64
CA GLY A 11 -15.28 -17.65 -2.27
C GLY A 11 -13.98 -17.80 -3.07
N ILE A 12 -12.95 -17.06 -2.68
CA ILE A 12 -11.65 -17.01 -3.33
C ILE A 12 -10.57 -17.45 -2.35
N ALA A 13 -9.75 -18.40 -2.74
CA ALA A 13 -8.62 -18.85 -1.94
C ALA A 13 -7.56 -17.75 -1.88
N VAL A 14 -7.00 -17.54 -0.68
CA VAL A 14 -5.98 -16.52 -0.42
C VAL A 14 -4.74 -17.20 0.15
N ASP A 15 -3.58 -16.84 -0.37
CA ASP A 15 -2.29 -17.26 0.18
C ASP A 15 -2.00 -16.46 1.46
N MET A 16 -2.43 -16.98 2.59
CA MET A 16 -2.30 -16.31 3.88
C MET A 16 -0.86 -16.18 4.36
N THR A 17 0.04 -17.04 3.90
CA THR A 17 1.48 -16.90 4.20
C THR A 17 2.04 -15.67 3.51
N LEU A 18 1.76 -15.50 2.23
CA LEU A 18 2.13 -14.30 1.48
C LEU A 18 1.51 -13.04 2.11
N VAL A 19 0.21 -13.07 2.41
CA VAL A 19 -0.52 -11.93 2.99
C VAL A 19 0.09 -11.47 4.31
N ARG A 20 0.31 -12.37 5.26
CA ARG A 20 0.86 -12.03 6.58
C ARG A 20 2.28 -11.52 6.49
N ASN A 21 3.11 -12.15 5.67
CA ASN A 21 4.49 -11.71 5.48
C ASN A 21 4.56 -10.36 4.77
N ALA A 22 3.70 -10.10 3.79
CA ALA A 22 3.61 -8.80 3.14
C ALA A 22 3.21 -7.69 4.13
N ILE A 23 2.27 -7.95 5.03
CA ILE A 23 1.88 -7.02 6.10
C ILE A 23 3.05 -6.77 7.05
N ALA A 24 3.76 -7.81 7.47
CA ALA A 24 4.91 -7.70 8.37
C ALA A 24 6.05 -6.89 7.74
N ILE A 25 6.38 -7.15 6.48
CA ILE A 25 7.39 -6.42 5.70
C ILE A 25 7.00 -4.94 5.56
N ASP A 26 5.74 -4.64 5.23
CA ASP A 26 5.26 -3.25 5.14
C ASP A 26 5.35 -2.54 6.50
N THR A 27 4.98 -3.20 7.58
CA THR A 27 5.06 -2.63 8.93
C THR A 27 6.49 -2.26 9.28
N GLN A 28 7.44 -3.17 9.09
CA GLN A 28 8.86 -2.92 9.34
C GLN A 28 9.41 -1.79 8.47
N SER A 29 9.09 -1.79 7.18
CA SER A 29 9.49 -0.74 6.26
C SER A 29 8.93 0.63 6.66
N ARG A 30 7.66 0.69 7.08
CA ARG A 30 7.04 1.94 7.55
C ARG A 30 7.68 2.48 8.81
N GLU A 31 8.05 1.62 9.73
CA GLU A 31 8.78 2.01 10.96
C GLU A 31 10.13 2.63 10.60
N GLU A 32 10.89 2.00 9.71
CA GLU A 32 12.19 2.54 9.25
C GLU A 32 12.03 3.88 8.51
N LEU A 33 11.06 3.97 7.59
CA LEU A 33 10.81 5.20 6.83
C LEU A 33 10.31 6.33 7.74
N SER A 34 9.46 6.03 8.72
CA SER A 34 9.00 7.01 9.70
C SER A 34 10.12 7.51 10.59
N SER A 35 11.01 6.61 11.04
CA SER A 35 12.18 6.99 11.83
C SER A 35 13.11 7.91 11.05
N LYS A 36 13.43 7.57 9.81
CA LYS A 36 14.24 8.43 8.92
C LYS A 36 13.59 9.79 8.68
N LEU A 37 12.28 9.81 8.47
CA LEU A 37 11.54 11.03 8.25
C LEU A 37 11.57 11.92 9.51
N GLN A 38 11.43 11.33 10.70
CA GLN A 38 11.52 12.02 11.97
C GLN A 38 12.93 12.57 12.22
N GLU A 39 13.98 11.80 11.93
CA GLU A 39 15.37 12.26 12.03
C GLU A 39 15.66 13.47 11.14
N LEU A 40 15.17 13.44 9.88
CA LEU A 40 15.40 14.53 8.93
C LEU A 40 14.61 15.80 9.24
N THR A 41 13.39 15.65 9.76
CA THR A 41 12.50 16.80 10.01
C THR A 41 12.53 17.28 11.45
N MET A 42 12.95 16.44 12.40
CA MET A 42 12.88 16.67 13.84
C MET A 42 11.46 16.96 14.34
N LEU A 43 10.45 16.54 13.57
CA LEU A 43 9.04 16.71 13.94
C LEU A 43 8.60 15.62 14.91
N GLU A 44 7.73 15.99 15.85
CA GLU A 44 7.12 15.06 16.78
C GLU A 44 6.24 14.02 16.04
N ASN A 45 5.47 14.50 15.06
CA ASN A 45 4.65 13.64 14.20
C ASN A 45 4.83 14.00 12.72
N PRO A 46 5.83 13.42 12.02
CA PRO A 46 6.09 13.71 10.61
C PRO A 46 4.97 13.23 9.67
N ASN A 47 4.04 12.41 10.15
CA ASN A 47 2.85 11.99 9.38
C ASN A 47 1.73 13.04 9.41
N SER A 48 1.79 14.01 10.33
CA SER A 48 0.85 15.13 10.35
C SER A 48 1.04 16.02 9.12
N VAL A 49 -0.06 16.22 8.37
CA VAL A 49 -0.04 17.09 7.19
C VAL A 49 0.31 18.52 7.57
N GLN A 50 -0.21 19.00 8.70
CA GLN A 50 0.03 20.38 9.14
C GLN A 50 1.49 20.59 9.56
N GLN A 51 2.03 19.75 10.45
CA GLN A 51 3.43 19.86 10.87
C GLN A 51 4.40 19.77 9.69
N MET A 52 4.12 18.90 8.72
CA MET A 52 4.94 18.76 7.52
C MET A 52 4.87 20.00 6.62
N LYS A 53 3.69 20.62 6.47
CA LYS A 53 3.54 21.86 5.70
C LYS A 53 4.30 23.02 6.36
N ASP A 54 4.18 23.14 7.66
CA ASP A 54 4.87 24.18 8.43
C ASP A 54 6.41 24.00 8.31
N TRP A 55 6.90 22.77 8.44
CA TRP A 55 8.30 22.44 8.25
C TRP A 55 8.81 22.76 6.83
N LEU A 56 8.02 22.42 5.80
CA LEU A 56 8.37 22.74 4.41
C LEU A 56 8.41 24.24 4.17
N ALA A 57 7.45 25.00 4.71
CA ALA A 57 7.42 26.47 4.62
C ALA A 57 8.62 27.10 5.31
N ASP A 58 8.99 26.63 6.50
CA ASP A 58 10.17 27.08 7.25
C ASP A 58 11.47 26.83 6.47
N ASN A 59 11.48 25.83 5.60
CA ASN A 59 12.61 25.51 4.71
C ASN A 59 12.46 26.12 3.29
N GLY A 60 11.54 27.07 3.10
CA GLY A 60 11.39 27.82 1.87
C GLY A 60 10.52 27.16 0.79
N LEU A 61 9.76 26.12 1.13
CA LEU A 61 8.84 25.44 0.21
C LEU A 61 7.38 25.53 0.71
N GLU A 62 6.68 26.55 0.26
CA GLU A 62 5.25 26.69 0.60
C GLU A 62 4.38 25.80 -0.27
N THR A 63 3.42 25.10 0.34
CA THR A 63 2.42 24.29 -0.36
C THR A 63 1.08 24.27 0.38
N GLU A 64 0.00 24.36 -0.36
CA GLU A 64 -1.34 24.29 0.22
C GLU A 64 -1.75 22.86 0.55
N THR A 65 -1.25 21.89 -0.22
CA THR A 65 -1.60 20.47 -0.07
C THR A 65 -0.40 19.56 -0.22
N LEU A 66 -0.48 18.37 0.40
CA LEU A 66 0.49 17.30 0.25
C LEU A 66 -0.12 16.05 -0.43
N GLY A 67 -1.08 16.28 -1.32
CA GLY A 67 -1.67 15.23 -2.13
C GLY A 67 -0.67 14.65 -3.15
N LYS A 68 -0.94 13.42 -3.62
CA LYS A 68 -0.05 12.67 -4.52
C LYS A 68 0.43 13.48 -5.73
N LYS A 69 -0.45 14.25 -6.36
CA LYS A 69 -0.10 15.07 -7.54
C LYS A 69 0.82 16.22 -7.16
N GLN A 70 0.52 16.90 -6.07
CA GLN A 70 1.31 18.05 -5.61
C GLN A 70 2.71 17.62 -5.19
N VAL A 71 2.84 16.52 -4.43
CA VAL A 71 4.14 15.96 -4.05
C VAL A 71 4.96 15.59 -5.28
N ALA A 72 4.36 15.00 -6.31
CA ALA A 72 5.05 14.67 -7.56
C ALA A 72 5.56 15.92 -8.31
N GLU A 73 4.83 17.02 -8.27
CA GLU A 73 5.29 18.29 -8.85
C GLU A 73 6.42 18.92 -8.03
N LEU A 74 6.28 18.94 -6.70
CA LEU A 74 7.30 19.47 -5.81
C LEU A 74 8.63 18.72 -5.93
N LEU A 75 8.60 17.40 -6.12
CA LEU A 75 9.78 16.56 -6.32
C LEU A 75 10.61 16.93 -7.55
N LYS A 76 10.02 17.60 -8.55
CA LYS A 76 10.74 18.03 -9.76
C LYS A 76 11.71 19.19 -9.48
N THR A 77 11.40 20.02 -8.51
CA THR A 77 12.13 21.29 -8.25
C THR A 77 12.70 21.40 -6.85
N ALA A 78 12.27 20.55 -5.91
CA ALA A 78 12.70 20.63 -4.53
C ALA A 78 14.20 20.31 -4.38
N PRO A 79 14.96 21.17 -3.67
CA PRO A 79 16.36 20.90 -3.32
C PRO A 79 16.46 19.89 -2.17
N GLU A 80 17.66 19.36 -1.93
CA GLU A 80 17.91 18.63 -0.68
C GLU A 80 17.98 19.60 0.53
N PRO A 81 17.51 19.21 1.71
CA PRO A 81 16.97 17.89 2.10
C PRO A 81 15.45 17.70 1.85
N LEU A 82 14.78 18.74 1.34
CA LEU A 82 13.32 18.72 1.10
C LEU A 82 12.88 17.58 0.18
N ARG A 83 13.69 17.32 -0.85
CA ARG A 83 13.44 16.24 -1.81
C ARG A 83 13.42 14.88 -1.12
N SER A 84 14.40 14.59 -0.27
CA SER A 84 14.47 13.35 0.49
C SER A 84 13.26 13.16 1.40
N VAL A 85 12.83 14.20 2.08
CA VAL A 85 11.64 14.21 2.94
C VAL A 85 10.37 13.93 2.13
N LEU A 86 10.21 14.56 0.97
CA LEU A 86 9.06 14.34 0.09
C LEU A 86 9.02 12.92 -0.49
N VAL A 87 10.18 12.34 -0.83
CA VAL A 87 10.29 10.94 -1.29
C VAL A 87 9.86 9.97 -0.19
N LEU A 88 10.39 10.13 1.04
CA LEU A 88 10.01 9.29 2.18
C LEU A 88 8.51 9.38 2.46
N ARG A 89 7.95 10.59 2.42
CA ARG A 89 6.50 10.78 2.60
C ARG A 89 5.69 10.12 1.49
N GLN A 90 6.14 10.19 0.24
CA GLN A 90 5.49 9.53 -0.88
C GLN A 90 5.48 8.00 -0.71
N GLN A 91 6.59 7.42 -0.24
CA GLN A 91 6.68 5.99 0.07
C GLN A 91 5.73 5.60 1.20
N LEU A 92 5.67 6.38 2.29
CA LEU A 92 4.75 6.15 3.40
C LEU A 92 3.26 6.30 3.01
N ALA A 93 2.95 7.08 1.99
CA ALA A 93 1.58 7.27 1.51
C ALA A 93 1.06 6.10 0.65
N LYS A 94 1.90 5.15 0.26
CA LYS A 94 1.47 3.95 -0.46
C LYS A 94 0.48 3.14 0.38
N SER A 95 -0.58 2.66 -0.25
CA SER A 95 -1.70 2.00 0.43
C SER A 95 -2.04 0.61 -0.13
N SER A 96 -1.18 0.05 -0.98
CA SER A 96 -1.37 -1.27 -1.60
C SER A 96 -1.58 -2.39 -0.57
N VAL A 97 -0.87 -2.33 0.55
CA VAL A 97 -0.95 -3.30 1.66
C VAL A 97 -2.32 -3.30 2.36
N LYS A 98 -3.13 -2.25 2.23
CA LYS A 98 -4.50 -2.25 2.78
C LYS A 98 -5.37 -3.38 2.23
N LYS A 99 -5.09 -3.85 1.02
CA LYS A 99 -5.77 -5.01 0.43
C LYS A 99 -5.44 -6.30 1.17
N TYR A 100 -4.17 -6.48 1.53
CA TYR A 100 -3.74 -7.63 2.34
C TYR A 100 -4.34 -7.60 3.75
N GLN A 101 -4.40 -6.43 4.38
CA GLN A 101 -5.09 -6.26 5.67
C GLN A 101 -6.58 -6.61 5.55
N ALA A 102 -7.24 -6.20 4.46
CA ALA A 102 -8.64 -6.57 4.21
C ALA A 102 -8.79 -8.09 3.99
N MET A 103 -7.85 -8.75 3.31
CA MET A 103 -7.83 -10.21 3.14
C MET A 103 -7.70 -10.91 4.50
N GLU A 104 -6.77 -10.48 5.33
CA GLU A 104 -6.55 -11.04 6.67
C GLU A 104 -7.78 -10.87 7.57
N ALA A 105 -8.42 -9.69 7.53
CA ALA A 105 -9.62 -9.41 8.34
C ALA A 105 -10.87 -10.19 7.89
N THR A 106 -10.93 -10.65 6.64
CA THR A 106 -12.13 -11.27 6.06
C THR A 106 -11.96 -12.73 5.69
N VAL A 107 -10.78 -13.30 5.82
CA VAL A 107 -10.52 -14.70 5.52
C VAL A 107 -11.28 -15.62 6.49
N CYS A 108 -11.91 -16.65 5.94
CA CYS A 108 -12.58 -17.70 6.72
C CYS A 108 -11.57 -18.78 7.17
N ALA A 109 -11.99 -19.65 8.07
CA ALA A 109 -11.16 -20.73 8.62
C ALA A 109 -10.56 -21.68 7.57
N ASP A 110 -11.19 -21.78 6.39
CA ASP A 110 -10.75 -22.59 5.27
C ASP A 110 -9.79 -21.85 4.30
N GLY A 111 -9.30 -20.66 4.67
CA GLY A 111 -8.39 -19.86 3.85
C GLY A 111 -9.04 -19.17 2.66
N ARG A 112 -10.37 -19.03 2.65
CA ARG A 112 -11.10 -18.38 1.56
C ARG A 112 -11.80 -17.12 2.04
N VAL A 113 -11.86 -16.12 1.17
CA VAL A 113 -12.67 -14.91 1.39
C VAL A 113 -13.96 -15.03 0.58
N ARG A 114 -15.09 -14.74 1.22
CA ARG A 114 -16.44 -14.87 0.67
C ARG A 114 -17.13 -13.53 0.52
N GLY A 115 -18.24 -13.51 -0.25
CA GLY A 115 -19.03 -12.31 -0.46
C GLY A 115 -18.29 -11.20 -1.23
N CYS A 116 -17.36 -11.57 -2.13
CA CYS A 116 -16.55 -10.62 -2.88
C CYS A 116 -17.29 -9.99 -4.06
N PHE A 117 -18.44 -10.46 -4.45
CA PHE A 117 -19.15 -10.04 -5.65
C PHE A 117 -20.60 -9.70 -5.36
N GLN A 118 -21.10 -8.64 -5.97
CA GLN A 118 -22.50 -8.27 -5.96
C GLN A 118 -23.02 -8.21 -7.40
N PHE A 119 -23.98 -9.08 -7.72
CA PHE A 119 -24.68 -9.03 -8.99
C PHE A 119 -25.45 -7.73 -9.12
N TYR A 120 -25.37 -7.09 -10.30
CA TYR A 120 -26.06 -5.83 -10.58
C TYR A 120 -25.72 -4.70 -9.59
N GLY A 121 -24.55 -4.74 -8.97
CA GLY A 121 -24.14 -3.77 -7.94
C GLY A 121 -23.69 -2.41 -8.47
N ALA A 122 -23.41 -2.30 -9.77
CA ALA A 122 -23.04 -1.06 -10.42
C ALA A 122 -24.24 -0.42 -11.15
N ARG A 123 -24.23 0.92 -11.29
CA ARG A 123 -25.30 1.68 -11.99
C ARG A 123 -25.55 1.19 -13.43
N THR A 124 -24.55 0.60 -14.06
CA THR A 124 -24.61 0.08 -15.43
C THR A 124 -25.05 -1.38 -15.51
N GLY A 125 -25.53 -1.99 -14.41
CA GLY A 125 -25.93 -3.41 -14.37
C GLY A 125 -24.77 -4.40 -14.33
N ARG A 126 -23.53 -3.92 -14.14
CA ARG A 126 -22.36 -4.80 -14.01
C ARG A 126 -22.22 -5.34 -12.60
N TRP A 127 -21.47 -6.42 -12.47
CA TRP A 127 -21.03 -6.91 -11.18
C TRP A 127 -20.18 -5.85 -10.45
N ALA A 128 -20.42 -5.66 -9.17
CA ALA A 128 -19.59 -4.83 -8.31
C ALA A 128 -18.75 -5.71 -7.38
N GLY A 129 -17.51 -5.30 -7.16
CA GLY A 129 -16.65 -5.89 -6.15
C GLY A 129 -17.04 -5.43 -4.76
N ARG A 130 -16.96 -6.36 -3.80
CA ARG A 130 -17.13 -6.12 -2.37
C ARG A 130 -15.89 -6.60 -1.61
N ASN A 131 -15.75 -6.20 -0.37
CA ASN A 131 -14.63 -6.56 0.49
C ASN A 131 -13.26 -6.22 -0.15
N ILE A 132 -12.56 -7.20 -0.65
CA ILE A 132 -11.22 -7.05 -1.24
C ILE A 132 -11.25 -6.24 -2.55
N GLN A 133 -12.38 -6.24 -3.27
CA GLN A 133 -12.49 -5.61 -4.61
C GLN A 133 -11.38 -6.08 -5.56
N LEU A 134 -11.37 -7.36 -5.89
CA LEU A 134 -10.33 -8.01 -6.69
C LEU A 134 -10.03 -7.32 -8.02
N GLN A 135 -11.06 -6.75 -8.68
CA GLN A 135 -10.91 -6.01 -9.93
C GLN A 135 -10.06 -4.74 -9.79
N ASN A 136 -9.84 -4.27 -8.57
CA ASN A 136 -9.04 -3.08 -8.26
C ASN A 136 -7.65 -3.45 -7.70
N LEU A 137 -7.25 -4.71 -7.78
CA LEU A 137 -5.87 -5.07 -7.45
C LEU A 137 -4.91 -4.46 -8.46
N PRO A 138 -3.74 -3.96 -8.04
CA PRO A 138 -2.75 -3.43 -8.96
C PRO A 138 -2.33 -4.48 -9.97
N GLN A 139 -2.22 -4.08 -11.24
CA GLN A 139 -1.60 -4.92 -12.25
C GLN A 139 -0.08 -4.77 -12.14
N ASN A 140 0.57 -5.77 -11.61
CA ASN A 140 2.01 -5.78 -11.49
C ASN A 140 2.66 -6.13 -12.84
N LYS A 141 3.65 -5.32 -13.25
CA LYS A 141 4.39 -5.48 -14.50
C LYS A 141 5.86 -5.87 -14.26
N MET A 142 6.20 -6.29 -13.05
CA MET A 142 7.55 -6.73 -12.73
C MET A 142 7.91 -8.00 -13.52
N PRO A 143 9.05 -8.05 -14.19
CA PRO A 143 9.46 -9.23 -14.97
C PRO A 143 9.75 -10.45 -14.08
N ASP A 144 10.16 -10.23 -12.85
CA ASP A 144 10.56 -11.23 -11.86
C ASP A 144 9.54 -11.39 -10.71
N LEU A 145 8.25 -11.13 -10.99
CA LEU A 145 7.17 -11.14 -10.00
C LEU A 145 7.09 -12.43 -9.17
N GLU A 146 7.29 -13.59 -9.77
CA GLU A 146 7.25 -14.87 -9.04
C GLU A 146 8.42 -15.00 -8.04
N GLN A 147 9.59 -14.49 -8.39
CA GLN A 147 10.73 -14.44 -7.47
C GLN A 147 10.45 -13.47 -6.31
N ALA A 148 9.92 -12.28 -6.61
CA ALA A 148 9.52 -11.33 -5.58
C ALA A 148 8.50 -11.92 -4.59
N ARG A 149 7.48 -12.61 -5.10
CA ARG A 149 6.50 -13.31 -4.27
C ARG A 149 7.11 -14.43 -3.43
N ALA A 150 8.06 -15.17 -3.97
CA ALA A 150 8.75 -16.24 -3.23
C ALA A 150 9.54 -15.67 -2.05
N ILE A 151 10.23 -14.55 -2.23
CA ILE A 151 10.97 -13.85 -1.17
C ILE A 151 10.02 -13.32 -0.09
N VAL A 152 8.89 -12.72 -0.48
CA VAL A 152 7.86 -12.27 0.46
C VAL A 152 7.24 -13.45 1.23
N ARG A 153 6.96 -14.58 0.57
CA ARG A 153 6.48 -15.80 1.25
C ARG A 153 7.48 -16.33 2.26
N ALA A 154 8.78 -16.18 1.99
CA ALA A 154 9.84 -16.55 2.93
C ALA A 154 9.95 -15.59 4.13
N GLY A 155 9.34 -14.40 4.04
CA GLY A 155 9.40 -13.37 5.08
C GLY A 155 10.75 -12.68 5.19
N ASP A 156 11.57 -12.75 4.14
CA ASP A 156 12.92 -12.19 4.12
C ASP A 156 12.90 -10.70 3.75
N TYR A 157 12.77 -9.86 4.76
CA TYR A 157 12.73 -8.40 4.59
C TYR A 157 14.06 -7.86 4.01
N ASP A 158 15.19 -8.38 4.44
CA ASP A 158 16.50 -7.89 3.97
C ASP A 158 16.69 -8.19 2.48
N ALA A 159 16.27 -9.36 2.01
CA ALA A 159 16.29 -9.70 0.60
C ALA A 159 15.35 -8.80 -0.22
N VAL A 160 14.13 -8.51 0.28
CA VAL A 160 13.21 -7.57 -0.36
C VAL A 160 13.84 -6.20 -0.49
N ARG A 161 14.42 -5.68 0.58
CA ARG A 161 15.06 -4.37 0.61
C ARG A 161 16.26 -4.29 -0.32
N MET A 162 17.10 -5.33 -0.34
CA MET A 162 18.30 -5.37 -1.17
C MET A 162 17.98 -5.43 -2.67
N LEU A 163 16.95 -6.18 -3.07
CA LEU A 163 16.64 -6.43 -4.47
C LEU A 163 15.68 -5.40 -5.07
N TYR A 164 14.81 -4.81 -4.27
CA TYR A 164 13.72 -3.97 -4.77
C TYR A 164 13.74 -2.52 -4.28
N ASP A 165 14.68 -2.15 -3.41
CA ASP A 165 14.89 -0.77 -2.87
C ASP A 165 13.60 -0.02 -2.49
N SER A 166 12.52 -0.74 -2.29
CA SER A 166 11.23 -0.22 -1.86
C SER A 166 10.37 -1.34 -1.29
N THR A 167 9.36 -0.99 -0.50
CA THR A 167 8.29 -1.91 -0.16
C THR A 167 7.67 -2.47 -1.44
N PRO A 168 7.56 -3.78 -1.59
CA PRO A 168 7.00 -4.37 -2.80
C PRO A 168 5.55 -3.95 -2.95
N ASP A 169 5.24 -3.28 -4.07
CA ASP A 169 3.87 -3.12 -4.58
C ASP A 169 3.41 -4.45 -5.19
N VAL A 170 3.54 -5.54 -4.44
CA VAL A 170 3.31 -6.92 -4.91
C VAL A 170 1.87 -7.34 -4.71
#